data_01f955684e1c6d80c2dc928bc55c1123
#
_entry.id   01f955684e1c6d80c2dc928bc55c1123
#
_cell.length_a   1.000
_cell.length_b   1.000
_cell.length_c   1.000
_cell.angle_alpha   90.00
_cell.angle_beta   90.00
_cell.angle_gamma   90.00
#
_symmetry.space_group_name_H-M   'P 1'
#
loop_
_entity.id
_entity.type
_entity.pdbx_description
1 polymer ?
#
loop_
_entity_poly.entity_id
_entity_poly.type
_entity_poly.pdbx_seq_one_letter_code
_entity_poly.pdbx_strand_id
1 'polypeptide(L)'
;MKSYGPWLLVLLVGLGCGPGAETDGGQPVSDTAVDPQPARHRRVSVGELVVGTWLPAGLDSYRFSAQDQVLLAGLGLNQIEWLQRGEFDGGTTEARAMVFCRARGLHMPVFYEPPGFTAHDKLQNWATRSFLGAGFADSVGLRVQALKTRWAGAEGLQGYLVGHEDYDAEYYEALAGVVGAIGRVDSLRPALTVGRIDHYADGEAFAAAFFREGGQPNIFQHEHYVFRGNVPTEGSGLQSKLSFLLAGYGQVAEYLQGRWGRWHAVVQVQSEKRADKVYYRKPSAAEISVQAGLALSRGASGIIYFLYSSGVEKFRNTKGEWVQTRYYEGLVDRDGMPTKSYGAVQALNRQLQALSPVLAQLYFYGAGALENELLFGTDEDLAFGLFGNRERQTHVLVVNRRTWQKRTVTLTVKGQAVVDVATGEILPMANGQVQVGFAAGGFRLLAVARDN
;
A
#
# COMPACT_ATOMS: atom_id res chain seq x y z
N MET A 1 -38.27 -7.93 -22.54
CA MET A 1 -37.91 -6.89 -21.59
C MET A 1 -37.76 -7.53 -20.23
N LYS A 2 -36.52 -7.91 -19.83
CA LYS A 2 -36.22 -8.40 -18.49
C LYS A 2 -35.42 -7.30 -17.81
N SER A 3 -36.03 -6.73 -16.77
CA SER A 3 -35.42 -5.71 -15.93
C SER A 3 -34.30 -6.35 -15.12
N TYR A 4 -33.07 -5.99 -15.40
CA TYR A 4 -31.92 -6.29 -14.56
C TYR A 4 -31.90 -5.24 -13.44
N GLY A 5 -32.10 -5.69 -12.21
CA GLY A 5 -31.96 -4.86 -11.03
C GLY A 5 -30.49 -4.47 -10.79
N PRO A 6 -30.26 -3.33 -10.12
CA PRO A 6 -28.89 -2.88 -9.83
C PRO A 6 -28.21 -3.84 -8.87
N TRP A 7 -27.12 -4.44 -9.30
CA TRP A 7 -26.26 -5.26 -8.45
C TRP A 7 -25.47 -4.37 -7.51
N LEU A 8 -25.70 -4.57 -6.25
CA LEU A 8 -25.12 -3.82 -5.15
C LEU A 8 -23.75 -4.42 -4.81
N LEU A 9 -22.74 -3.57 -4.73
CA LEU A 9 -21.44 -3.92 -4.19
C LEU A 9 -21.59 -4.25 -2.70
N VAL A 10 -21.48 -5.50 -2.32
CA VAL A 10 -21.34 -5.89 -0.92
C VAL A 10 -19.87 -6.17 -0.69
N LEU A 11 -19.14 -5.19 -0.17
CA LEU A 11 -17.89 -5.45 0.52
C LEU A 11 -18.24 -6.25 1.78
N LEU A 12 -18.10 -7.56 1.73
CA LEU A 12 -18.09 -8.39 2.92
C LEU A 12 -16.79 -8.14 3.66
N VAL A 13 -16.82 -7.15 4.53
CA VAL A 13 -15.93 -7.19 5.68
C VAL A 13 -16.41 -8.36 6.53
N GLY A 14 -15.56 -9.36 6.69
CA GLY A 14 -15.87 -10.54 7.47
C GLY A 14 -16.54 -10.16 8.78
N LEU A 15 -17.65 -10.80 9.06
CA LEU A 15 -18.26 -10.89 10.39
C LEU A 15 -17.27 -11.63 11.30
N GLY A 16 -16.29 -10.89 11.80
CA GLY A 16 -15.21 -11.44 12.63
C GLY A 16 -14.68 -10.45 13.66
N CYS A 17 -15.31 -9.31 13.83
CA CYS A 17 -15.03 -8.44 14.97
C CYS A 17 -16.18 -8.53 15.98
N GLY A 18 -16.31 -9.69 16.65
CA GLY A 18 -16.82 -9.69 17.99
C GLY A 18 -15.90 -8.83 18.87
N PRO A 19 -16.38 -8.23 19.97
CA PRO A 19 -15.52 -7.60 20.94
C PRO A 19 -14.73 -8.68 21.67
N GLY A 20 -13.78 -9.30 21.00
CA GLY A 20 -12.73 -10.05 21.64
C GLY A 20 -11.94 -9.04 22.46
N ALA A 21 -12.02 -9.15 23.77
CA ALA A 21 -11.12 -8.45 24.66
C ALA A 21 -9.71 -8.77 24.16
N GLU A 22 -9.06 -7.78 23.53
CA GLU A 22 -7.62 -7.81 23.33
C GLU A 22 -7.01 -7.89 24.74
N THR A 23 -6.62 -9.09 25.15
CA THR A 23 -5.74 -9.25 26.29
C THR A 23 -4.44 -8.59 25.89
N ASP A 24 -4.17 -7.45 26.52
CA ASP A 24 -2.98 -6.62 26.40
C ASP A 24 -1.80 -7.39 27.05
N GLY A 25 -1.36 -8.45 26.42
CA GLY A 25 -0.31 -9.37 26.84
C GLY A 25 0.76 -9.61 25.77
N GLY A 26 0.93 -8.67 24.86
CA GLY A 26 2.05 -8.68 23.92
C GLY A 26 3.35 -8.43 24.64
N GLN A 27 4.11 -9.47 24.98
CA GLN A 27 5.52 -9.31 25.30
C GLN A 27 6.21 -8.52 24.19
N PRO A 28 7.15 -7.61 24.53
CA PRO A 28 7.97 -6.95 23.54
C PRO A 28 8.72 -8.05 22.77
N VAL A 29 8.43 -8.15 21.48
CA VAL A 29 9.22 -9.00 20.56
C VAL A 29 10.64 -8.43 20.62
N SER A 30 11.55 -9.18 21.24
CA SER A 30 12.96 -8.85 21.24
C SER A 30 13.44 -8.87 19.77
N ASP A 31 14.04 -7.76 19.34
CA ASP A 31 14.81 -7.69 18.08
C ASP A 31 16.00 -8.65 18.18
N THR A 32 15.75 -9.95 18.01
CA THR A 32 16.84 -10.92 17.87
C THR A 32 17.48 -10.70 16.53
N ALA A 33 18.75 -10.33 16.57
CA ALA A 33 19.63 -10.21 15.41
C ALA A 33 19.54 -11.50 14.57
N VAL A 34 18.90 -11.40 13.41
CA VAL A 34 18.93 -12.46 12.40
C VAL A 34 20.31 -12.37 11.70
N ASP A 35 21.07 -13.46 11.79
CA ASP A 35 22.34 -13.64 11.11
C ASP A 35 22.14 -13.36 9.59
N PRO A 36 22.87 -12.45 8.97
CA PRO A 36 22.67 -12.08 7.59
C PRO A 36 23.23 -13.17 6.66
N GLN A 37 22.42 -14.20 6.39
CA GLN A 37 22.65 -14.99 5.17
C GLN A 37 22.55 -14.04 3.96
N PRO A 38 23.30 -14.24 2.88
CA PRO A 38 23.23 -13.37 1.71
C PRO A 38 21.85 -13.44 1.10
N ALA A 39 20.94 -12.67 1.68
CA ALA A 39 19.61 -12.48 1.17
C ALA A 39 19.73 -11.95 -0.27
N ARG A 40 19.02 -12.57 -1.20
CA ARG A 40 18.87 -12.03 -2.56
C ARG A 40 18.26 -10.65 -2.41
N HIS A 41 19.09 -9.61 -2.45
CA HIS A 41 18.66 -8.24 -2.26
C HIS A 41 17.62 -7.88 -3.31
N ARG A 42 16.48 -7.39 -2.86
CA ARG A 42 15.37 -7.06 -3.75
C ARG A 42 15.47 -5.60 -4.18
N ARG A 43 15.41 -5.36 -5.49
CA ARG A 43 15.27 -3.99 -6.02
C ARG A 43 13.97 -3.38 -5.52
N VAL A 44 14.03 -2.15 -4.98
CA VAL A 44 12.86 -1.46 -4.40
C VAL A 44 11.78 -1.27 -5.45
N SER A 45 12.14 -0.80 -6.64
CA SER A 45 11.20 -0.57 -7.72
C SER A 45 11.81 -0.94 -9.09
N VAL A 46 10.95 -1.16 -10.07
CA VAL A 46 11.34 -1.25 -11.48
C VAL A 46 10.81 0.00 -12.16
N GLY A 47 11.69 0.99 -12.33
CA GLY A 47 11.38 2.27 -12.97
C GLY A 47 11.22 3.41 -11.98
N GLU A 48 10.11 3.53 -11.29
CA GLU A 48 9.84 4.61 -10.33
C GLU A 48 9.10 4.12 -9.08
N LEU A 49 9.14 4.93 -8.02
CA LEU A 49 8.30 4.71 -6.85
C LEU A 49 6.85 5.00 -7.22
N VAL A 50 5.97 4.05 -6.93
CA VAL A 50 4.53 4.26 -7.13
C VAL A 50 3.99 5.19 -6.06
N VAL A 51 3.28 6.23 -6.49
CA VAL A 51 2.55 7.16 -5.61
C VAL A 51 1.12 7.27 -6.15
N GLY A 52 0.18 6.69 -5.44
CA GLY A 52 -1.18 6.55 -5.94
C GLY A 52 -2.27 6.84 -4.92
N THR A 53 -3.50 6.79 -5.38
CA THR A 53 -4.69 6.87 -4.55
C THR A 53 -5.79 5.98 -5.06
N TRP A 54 -6.60 5.46 -4.12
CA TRP A 54 -7.84 4.81 -4.48
C TRP A 54 -8.92 5.85 -4.76
N LEU A 55 -9.51 5.76 -5.93
CA LEU A 55 -10.78 6.41 -6.20
C LEU A 55 -11.89 5.59 -5.54
N PRO A 56 -12.95 6.23 -5.03
CA PRO A 56 -13.99 5.52 -4.32
C PRO A 56 -14.76 4.60 -5.27
N ALA A 57 -14.58 3.32 -5.09
CA ALA A 57 -15.46 2.32 -5.66
C ALA A 57 -16.64 2.11 -4.72
N GLY A 58 -17.84 2.07 -5.25
CA GLY A 58 -19.03 1.74 -4.48
C GLY A 58 -19.55 2.82 -3.52
N LEU A 59 -18.93 3.99 -3.45
CA LEU A 59 -19.51 5.11 -2.70
C LEU A 59 -20.70 5.69 -3.46
N ASP A 60 -21.81 5.89 -2.75
CA ASP A 60 -23.01 6.47 -3.32
C ASP A 60 -22.70 7.81 -4.01
N SER A 61 -23.12 7.95 -5.25
CA SER A 61 -23.09 9.19 -6.02
C SER A 61 -21.75 9.75 -6.49
N TYR A 62 -20.61 9.09 -6.24
CA TYR A 62 -19.35 9.58 -6.80
C TYR A 62 -19.39 9.60 -8.34
N ARG A 63 -18.96 10.69 -8.91
CA ARG A 63 -18.82 10.87 -10.37
C ARG A 63 -17.50 11.60 -10.64
N PHE A 64 -16.64 10.98 -11.44
CA PHE A 64 -15.39 11.58 -11.85
C PHE A 64 -15.64 12.87 -12.65
N SER A 65 -15.25 13.99 -12.09
CA SER A 65 -15.54 15.34 -12.58
C SER A 65 -14.34 16.02 -13.22
N ALA A 66 -14.54 17.15 -13.88
CA ALA A 66 -13.45 18.00 -14.35
C ALA A 66 -12.63 18.57 -13.16
N GLN A 67 -13.29 18.83 -12.03
CA GLN A 67 -12.62 19.27 -10.81
C GLN A 67 -11.68 18.20 -10.25
N ASP A 68 -12.11 16.93 -10.25
CA ASP A 68 -11.24 15.82 -9.83
C ASP A 68 -9.98 15.71 -10.69
N GLN A 69 -10.10 15.96 -12.01
CA GLN A 69 -8.94 15.97 -12.91
C GLN A 69 -7.90 17.01 -12.51
N VAL A 70 -8.35 18.23 -12.14
CA VAL A 70 -7.46 19.29 -11.67
C VAL A 70 -6.80 18.92 -10.35
N LEU A 71 -7.59 18.41 -9.40
CA LEU A 71 -7.11 18.05 -8.07
C LEU A 71 -6.14 16.87 -8.12
N LEU A 72 -6.45 15.81 -8.85
CA LEU A 72 -5.57 14.66 -9.01
C LEU A 72 -4.25 15.05 -9.69
N ALA A 73 -4.32 15.90 -10.72
CA ALA A 73 -3.10 16.43 -11.35
C ALA A 73 -2.25 17.25 -10.36
N GLY A 74 -2.89 17.98 -9.45
CA GLY A 74 -2.22 18.79 -8.43
C GLY A 74 -1.58 17.96 -7.31
N LEU A 75 -1.99 16.71 -7.11
CA LEU A 75 -1.42 15.83 -6.08
C LEU A 75 -0.03 15.29 -6.45
N GLY A 76 0.37 15.30 -7.73
CA GLY A 76 1.63 14.71 -8.17
C GLY A 76 1.64 13.17 -8.05
N LEU A 77 0.53 12.54 -8.36
CA LEU A 77 0.40 11.09 -8.40
C LEU A 77 0.91 10.55 -9.74
N ASN A 78 1.42 9.32 -9.74
CA ASN A 78 1.71 8.56 -10.96
C ASN A 78 0.83 7.32 -11.11
N GLN A 79 -0.07 7.06 -10.14
CA GLN A 79 -1.02 5.97 -10.18
C GLN A 79 -2.37 6.37 -9.59
N ILE A 80 -3.45 5.91 -10.23
CA ILE A 80 -4.80 6.00 -9.70
C ILE A 80 -5.39 4.60 -9.74
N GLU A 81 -6.02 4.18 -8.66
CA GLU A 81 -6.63 2.88 -8.55
C GLU A 81 -8.15 3.01 -8.48
N TRP A 82 -8.82 2.22 -9.30
CA TRP A 82 -10.26 2.14 -9.34
C TRP A 82 -10.69 0.74 -8.98
N LEU A 83 -11.31 0.57 -7.85
CA LEU A 83 -11.73 -0.73 -7.33
C LEU A 83 -13.19 -1.08 -7.68
N GLN A 84 -13.77 -0.43 -8.64
CA GLN A 84 -15.16 -0.70 -8.98
C GLN A 84 -15.30 -1.97 -9.83
N ARG A 85 -16.15 -2.88 -9.37
CA ARG A 85 -16.73 -3.93 -10.21
C ARG A 85 -17.61 -3.23 -11.23
N GLY A 86 -17.19 -3.10 -12.45
CA GLY A 86 -17.96 -2.37 -13.41
C GLY A 86 -17.85 -2.92 -14.80
N GLU A 87 -18.93 -2.82 -15.52
CA GLU A 87 -18.91 -2.90 -16.95
C GLU A 87 -18.17 -1.66 -17.46
N PHE A 88 -16.99 -1.85 -17.99
CA PHE A 88 -16.27 -0.81 -18.70
C PHE A 88 -16.94 -0.53 -20.05
N ASP A 89 -18.18 -0.13 -20.03
CA ASP A 89 -18.85 0.32 -21.24
C ASP A 89 -18.48 1.77 -21.50
N GLY A 90 -18.03 2.09 -22.69
CA GLY A 90 -17.36 3.32 -23.10
C GLY A 90 -18.01 4.69 -22.77
N GLY A 91 -18.97 4.75 -21.87
CA GLY A 91 -19.62 5.98 -21.40
C GLY A 91 -19.55 6.20 -19.91
N THR A 92 -18.91 5.29 -19.19
CA THR A 92 -18.86 5.30 -17.71
C THR A 92 -17.85 6.28 -17.14
N THR A 93 -17.96 6.49 -15.83
CA THR A 93 -17.03 7.31 -15.07
C THR A 93 -15.60 6.74 -15.15
N GLU A 94 -15.46 5.42 -15.17
CA GLU A 94 -14.18 4.70 -15.30
C GLU A 94 -13.50 5.00 -16.62
N ALA A 95 -14.25 4.96 -17.74
CA ALA A 95 -13.69 5.28 -19.05
C ALA A 95 -13.16 6.73 -19.11
N ARG A 96 -13.83 7.68 -18.46
CA ARG A 96 -13.37 9.07 -18.38
C ARG A 96 -12.11 9.19 -17.53
N ALA A 97 -12.04 8.48 -16.40
CA ALA A 97 -10.87 8.43 -15.56
C ALA A 97 -9.67 7.81 -16.30
N MET A 98 -9.90 6.74 -17.07
CA MET A 98 -8.89 6.11 -17.91
C MET A 98 -8.33 7.07 -18.96
N VAL A 99 -9.21 7.78 -19.70
CA VAL A 99 -8.80 8.77 -20.68
C VAL A 99 -7.97 9.89 -20.04
N PHE A 100 -8.38 10.35 -18.87
CA PHE A 100 -7.63 11.34 -18.11
C PHE A 100 -6.24 10.83 -17.70
N CYS A 101 -6.15 9.63 -17.17
CA CYS A 101 -4.88 9.03 -16.75
C CYS A 101 -3.92 8.90 -17.95
N ARG A 102 -4.38 8.43 -19.09
CA ARG A 102 -3.60 8.34 -20.34
C ARG A 102 -3.07 9.71 -20.78
N ALA A 103 -3.93 10.72 -20.79
CA ALA A 103 -3.55 12.08 -21.21
C ALA A 103 -2.51 12.73 -20.27
N ARG A 104 -2.36 12.21 -19.05
CA ARG A 104 -1.41 12.71 -18.03
C ARG A 104 -0.25 11.76 -17.76
N GLY A 105 -0.13 10.66 -18.50
CA GLY A 105 0.89 9.63 -18.24
C GLY A 105 0.73 8.93 -16.89
N LEU A 106 -0.45 8.99 -16.27
CA LEU A 106 -0.75 8.31 -15.02
C LEU A 106 -1.09 6.85 -15.29
N HIS A 107 -0.51 5.96 -14.50
CA HIS A 107 -0.87 4.56 -14.51
C HIS A 107 -2.18 4.38 -13.74
N MET A 108 -3.20 3.91 -14.41
CA MET A 108 -4.44 3.49 -13.78
C MET A 108 -4.49 1.97 -13.86
N PRO A 109 -4.17 1.24 -12.78
CA PRO A 109 -4.44 -0.17 -12.76
C PRO A 109 -5.94 -0.35 -12.86
N VAL A 110 -6.38 -0.85 -13.99
CA VAL A 110 -7.72 -1.37 -14.08
C VAL A 110 -7.69 -2.69 -13.36
N PHE A 111 -8.23 -2.66 -12.15
CA PHE A 111 -8.49 -3.87 -11.43
C PHE A 111 -9.70 -4.54 -12.08
N TYR A 112 -9.41 -5.49 -12.93
CA TYR A 112 -10.45 -6.39 -13.35
C TYR A 112 -10.62 -7.45 -12.27
N GLU A 113 -11.74 -7.39 -11.62
CA GLU A 113 -12.24 -8.44 -10.77
C GLU A 113 -13.18 -9.31 -11.60
N PRO A 114 -12.72 -10.43 -12.20
CA PRO A 114 -13.61 -11.28 -12.95
C PRO A 114 -14.69 -11.82 -12.03
N PRO A 115 -15.95 -11.94 -12.46
CA PRO A 115 -16.99 -12.60 -11.68
C PRO A 115 -16.49 -13.97 -11.19
N GLY A 116 -16.58 -14.23 -9.88
CA GLY A 116 -16.09 -15.45 -9.26
C GLY A 116 -14.67 -15.40 -8.70
N PHE A 117 -13.97 -14.25 -8.75
CA PHE A 117 -12.62 -14.10 -8.19
C PHE A 117 -12.59 -13.40 -6.83
N THR A 118 -13.63 -12.69 -6.46
CA THR A 118 -13.64 -11.96 -5.20
C THR A 118 -14.14 -12.80 -4.05
N ALA A 119 -13.75 -12.41 -2.82
CA ALA A 119 -14.23 -13.01 -1.61
C ALA A 119 -15.77 -13.10 -1.55
N HIS A 120 -16.45 -12.11 -2.12
CA HIS A 120 -17.90 -12.06 -2.14
C HIS A 120 -18.51 -13.13 -3.04
N ASP A 121 -18.01 -13.28 -4.26
CA ASP A 121 -18.44 -14.34 -5.15
C ASP A 121 -18.00 -15.71 -4.65
N LYS A 122 -16.92 -15.77 -3.89
CA LYS A 122 -16.37 -16.96 -3.27
C LYS A 122 -17.32 -17.57 -2.24
N LEU A 123 -17.95 -16.79 -1.38
CA LEU A 123 -18.91 -17.34 -0.40
C LEU A 123 -20.06 -18.10 -1.07
N GLN A 124 -20.45 -17.71 -2.29
CA GLN A 124 -21.44 -18.43 -3.06
C GLN A 124 -20.83 -19.61 -3.87
N ASN A 125 -19.63 -19.43 -4.40
CA ASN A 125 -18.97 -20.41 -5.25
C ASN A 125 -18.15 -21.45 -4.47
N TRP A 126 -17.76 -21.15 -3.23
CA TRP A 126 -17.05 -22.07 -2.34
C TRP A 126 -17.81 -23.37 -2.11
N ALA A 127 -19.12 -23.29 -1.90
CA ALA A 127 -19.96 -24.46 -1.74
C ALA A 127 -19.90 -25.40 -2.95
N THR A 128 -19.63 -24.87 -4.13
CA THR A 128 -19.55 -25.61 -5.39
C THR A 128 -18.14 -25.94 -5.83
N ARG A 129 -17.11 -25.34 -5.22
CA ARG A 129 -15.70 -25.43 -5.66
C ARG A 129 -15.51 -25.27 -7.17
N SER A 130 -16.39 -24.54 -7.80
CA SER A 130 -16.43 -24.40 -9.28
C SER A 130 -15.16 -23.77 -9.86
N PHE A 131 -14.44 -22.96 -9.07
CA PHE A 131 -13.16 -22.36 -9.45
C PHE A 131 -11.97 -23.35 -9.39
N LEU A 132 -12.11 -24.52 -8.76
CA LEU A 132 -11.13 -25.61 -8.79
C LEU A 132 -11.37 -26.56 -9.97
N GLY A 133 -12.45 -26.36 -10.74
CA GLY A 133 -12.76 -27.17 -11.91
C GLY A 133 -11.73 -27.02 -13.03
N ALA A 134 -11.53 -28.07 -13.83
CA ALA A 134 -10.53 -28.11 -14.90
C ALA A 134 -10.61 -26.99 -15.92
N GLY A 135 -11.78 -26.40 -16.15
CA GLY A 135 -11.97 -25.26 -17.06
C GLY A 135 -11.76 -23.87 -16.44
N PHE A 136 -11.49 -23.79 -15.14
CA PHE A 136 -11.42 -22.49 -14.45
C PHE A 136 -10.25 -21.64 -14.91
N ALA A 137 -9.05 -22.20 -14.96
CA ALA A 137 -7.85 -21.49 -15.40
C ALA A 137 -7.99 -21.01 -16.86
N ASP A 138 -8.62 -21.80 -17.72
CA ASP A 138 -8.91 -21.41 -19.10
C ASP A 138 -9.93 -20.27 -19.17
N SER A 139 -10.97 -20.31 -18.34
CA SER A 139 -11.95 -19.24 -18.21
C SER A 139 -11.31 -17.92 -17.77
N VAL A 140 -10.36 -17.96 -16.83
CA VAL A 140 -9.55 -16.80 -16.44
C VAL A 140 -8.75 -16.27 -17.62
N GLY A 141 -8.03 -17.16 -18.30
CA GLY A 141 -7.22 -16.81 -19.46
C GLY A 141 -8.03 -16.12 -20.55
N LEU A 142 -9.22 -16.65 -20.90
CA LEU A 142 -10.12 -16.04 -21.88
C LEU A 142 -10.57 -14.63 -21.47
N ARG A 143 -10.88 -14.41 -20.20
CA ARG A 143 -11.29 -13.09 -19.69
C ARG A 143 -10.15 -12.09 -19.70
N VAL A 144 -8.96 -12.51 -19.29
CA VAL A 144 -7.75 -11.68 -19.38
C VAL A 144 -7.46 -11.29 -20.83
N GLN A 145 -7.59 -12.25 -21.75
CA GLN A 145 -7.41 -11.98 -23.19
C GLN A 145 -8.45 -10.99 -23.72
N ALA A 146 -9.71 -11.13 -23.31
CA ALA A 146 -10.78 -10.20 -23.70
C ALA A 146 -10.50 -8.78 -23.20
N LEU A 147 -10.00 -8.63 -21.95
CA LEU A 147 -9.58 -7.34 -21.42
C LEU A 147 -8.39 -6.75 -22.15
N LYS A 148 -7.36 -7.54 -22.42
CA LYS A 148 -6.23 -7.09 -23.24
C LYS A 148 -6.67 -6.58 -24.60
N THR A 149 -7.58 -7.29 -25.25
CA THR A 149 -8.12 -6.89 -26.56
C THR A 149 -8.93 -5.60 -26.45
N ARG A 150 -9.80 -5.50 -25.45
CA ARG A 150 -10.64 -4.30 -25.22
C ARG A 150 -9.80 -3.07 -24.92
N TRP A 151 -8.73 -3.23 -24.15
CA TRP A 151 -7.81 -2.16 -23.75
C TRP A 151 -6.49 -2.18 -24.53
N ALA A 152 -6.43 -2.92 -25.64
CA ALA A 152 -5.26 -2.96 -26.50
C ALA A 152 -4.90 -1.54 -26.98
N GLY A 153 -3.66 -1.13 -26.74
CA GLY A 153 -3.21 0.25 -26.97
C GLY A 153 -3.66 1.24 -25.87
N ALA A 154 -4.39 0.79 -24.83
CA ALA A 154 -4.61 1.58 -23.65
C ALA A 154 -3.42 1.41 -22.71
N GLU A 155 -2.60 2.44 -22.57
CA GLU A 155 -1.51 2.48 -21.58
C GLU A 155 -2.02 2.40 -20.13
N GLY A 156 -3.35 2.48 -19.93
CA GLY A 156 -3.99 2.49 -18.64
C GLY A 156 -4.19 1.13 -17.98
N LEU A 157 -4.15 0.00 -18.69
CA LEU A 157 -4.24 -1.33 -18.04
C LEU A 157 -2.88 -1.67 -17.42
N GLN A 158 -2.76 -1.59 -16.11
CA GLN A 158 -1.50 -1.79 -15.39
C GLN A 158 -1.43 -3.11 -14.64
N GLY A 159 -2.55 -3.79 -14.43
CA GLY A 159 -2.58 -5.05 -13.72
C GLY A 159 -3.99 -5.59 -13.46
N TYR A 160 -4.05 -6.64 -12.68
CA TYR A 160 -5.29 -7.38 -12.38
C TYR A 160 -5.45 -7.56 -10.88
N LEU A 161 -6.56 -7.07 -10.31
CA LEU A 161 -6.91 -7.34 -8.92
C LEU A 161 -7.45 -8.75 -8.81
N VAL A 162 -6.76 -9.60 -8.06
CA VAL A 162 -7.10 -11.02 -7.92
C VAL A 162 -7.59 -11.39 -6.52
N GLY A 163 -7.54 -10.47 -5.57
CA GLY A 163 -8.01 -10.69 -4.21
C GLY A 163 -8.08 -9.40 -3.41
N HIS A 164 -9.04 -9.35 -2.49
CA HIS A 164 -9.20 -8.25 -1.54
C HIS A 164 -9.65 -8.84 -0.20
N GLU A 165 -8.80 -8.74 0.83
CA GLU A 165 -9.03 -9.28 2.18
C GLU A 165 -9.40 -10.78 2.21
N ASP A 166 -8.77 -11.58 1.36
CA ASP A 166 -9.01 -13.03 1.23
C ASP A 166 -8.04 -13.81 2.10
N TYR A 167 -8.34 -13.95 3.38
CA TYR A 167 -7.40 -14.41 4.41
C TYR A 167 -7.38 -15.92 4.64
N ASP A 168 -8.39 -16.66 4.17
CA ASP A 168 -8.51 -18.09 4.45
C ASP A 168 -7.58 -18.95 3.57
N ALA A 169 -6.88 -19.91 4.18
CA ALA A 169 -5.92 -20.77 3.50
C ALA A 169 -6.52 -21.58 2.33
N GLU A 170 -7.82 -21.85 2.38
CA GLU A 170 -8.55 -22.54 1.32
C GLU A 170 -8.51 -21.79 -0.03
N TYR A 171 -8.27 -20.48 -0.01
CA TYR A 171 -8.20 -19.65 -1.22
C TYR A 171 -6.84 -19.71 -1.93
N TYR A 172 -5.79 -20.16 -1.28
CA TYR A 172 -4.43 -20.02 -1.80
C TYR A 172 -4.19 -20.86 -3.04
N GLU A 173 -4.79 -22.06 -3.13
CA GLU A 173 -4.70 -22.88 -4.34
C GLU A 173 -5.40 -22.20 -5.53
N ALA A 174 -6.59 -21.67 -5.31
CA ALA A 174 -7.33 -20.93 -6.33
C ALA A 174 -6.57 -19.66 -6.74
N LEU A 175 -6.03 -18.91 -5.79
CA LEU A 175 -5.20 -17.73 -6.03
C LEU A 175 -3.99 -18.07 -6.90
N ALA A 176 -3.28 -19.16 -6.59
CA ALA A 176 -2.15 -19.64 -7.38
C ALA A 176 -2.56 -19.98 -8.82
N GLY A 177 -3.71 -20.63 -8.99
CA GLY A 177 -4.28 -20.95 -10.32
C GLY A 177 -4.60 -19.70 -11.14
N VAL A 178 -5.24 -18.71 -10.53
CA VAL A 178 -5.56 -17.41 -11.15
C VAL A 178 -4.31 -16.65 -11.56
N VAL A 179 -3.37 -16.47 -10.63
CA VAL A 179 -2.10 -15.77 -10.88
C VAL A 179 -1.32 -16.45 -12.00
N GLY A 180 -1.26 -17.80 -11.98
CA GLY A 180 -0.63 -18.57 -13.04
C GLY A 180 -1.31 -18.43 -14.39
N ALA A 181 -2.66 -18.37 -14.44
CA ALA A 181 -3.41 -18.15 -15.68
C ALA A 181 -3.18 -16.75 -16.24
N ILE A 182 -3.16 -15.72 -15.39
CA ILE A 182 -2.83 -14.34 -15.79
C ILE A 182 -1.42 -14.30 -16.40
N GLY A 183 -0.42 -14.83 -15.71
CA GLY A 183 0.97 -14.81 -16.18
C GLY A 183 1.20 -15.50 -17.52
N ARG A 184 0.43 -16.56 -17.83
CA ARG A 184 0.48 -17.23 -19.15
C ARG A 184 -0.10 -16.37 -20.28
N VAL A 185 -1.14 -15.59 -20.00
CA VAL A 185 -1.84 -14.78 -21.02
C VAL A 185 -1.28 -13.37 -21.12
N ASP A 186 -0.85 -12.80 -19.98
CA ASP A 186 -0.29 -11.47 -19.91
C ASP A 186 0.90 -11.41 -18.93
N SER A 187 2.07 -11.68 -19.46
CA SER A 187 3.33 -11.60 -18.69
C SER A 187 3.84 -10.17 -18.46
N LEU A 188 3.19 -9.17 -19.08
CA LEU A 188 3.60 -7.76 -18.99
C LEU A 188 2.94 -7.02 -17.83
N ARG A 189 1.86 -7.57 -17.26
CA ARG A 189 1.09 -6.91 -16.21
C ARG A 189 1.01 -7.77 -14.95
N PRO A 190 1.21 -7.16 -13.77
CA PRO A 190 1.18 -7.89 -12.51
C PRO A 190 -0.24 -8.29 -12.11
N ALA A 191 -0.35 -9.36 -11.34
CA ALA A 191 -1.47 -9.55 -10.45
C ALA A 191 -1.28 -8.69 -9.19
N LEU A 192 -2.39 -8.20 -8.65
CA LEU A 192 -2.44 -7.38 -7.45
C LEU A 192 -3.45 -7.98 -6.46
N THR A 193 -3.09 -8.03 -5.20
CA THR A 193 -4.01 -8.35 -4.10
C THR A 193 -3.85 -7.34 -2.98
N VAL A 194 -4.94 -7.13 -2.24
CA VAL A 194 -5.01 -6.17 -1.14
C VAL A 194 -5.38 -6.91 0.13
N GLY A 195 -4.73 -6.58 1.22
CA GLY A 195 -5.08 -7.13 2.51
C GLY A 195 -4.08 -6.79 3.62
N ARG A 196 -4.36 -7.32 4.77
CA ARG A 196 -3.53 -7.16 5.95
C ARG A 196 -2.75 -8.45 6.20
N ILE A 197 -1.42 -8.36 6.13
CA ILE A 197 -0.55 -9.55 6.13
C ILE A 197 -0.69 -10.43 7.37
N ASP A 198 -0.88 -9.83 8.54
CA ASP A 198 -1.06 -10.52 9.82
C ASP A 198 -2.44 -11.16 10.00
N HIS A 199 -3.36 -10.99 9.06
CA HIS A 199 -4.67 -11.64 9.04
C HIS A 199 -4.70 -12.94 8.22
N TYR A 200 -3.69 -13.19 7.37
CA TYR A 200 -3.65 -14.43 6.61
C TYR A 200 -3.44 -15.62 7.54
N ALA A 201 -4.27 -16.64 7.37
CA ALA A 201 -4.24 -17.85 8.20
C ALA A 201 -2.89 -18.60 8.11
N ASP A 202 -2.24 -18.52 6.94
CA ASP A 202 -0.87 -18.98 6.70
C ASP A 202 -0.21 -18.01 5.71
N GLY A 203 0.55 -17.06 6.24
CA GLY A 203 1.20 -16.03 5.43
C GLY A 203 2.28 -16.60 4.50
N GLU A 204 2.94 -17.68 4.89
CA GLU A 204 3.95 -18.33 4.06
C GLU A 204 3.32 -19.06 2.87
N ALA A 205 2.24 -19.80 3.09
CA ALA A 205 1.48 -20.43 2.02
C ALA A 205 0.82 -19.42 1.09
N PHE A 206 0.29 -18.31 1.63
CA PHE A 206 -0.19 -17.17 0.85
C PHE A 206 0.92 -16.61 -0.04
N ALA A 207 2.09 -16.32 0.53
CA ALA A 207 3.20 -15.74 -0.21
C ALA A 207 3.69 -16.67 -1.33
N ALA A 208 3.77 -17.98 -1.06
CA ALA A 208 4.11 -18.98 -2.06
C ALA A 208 3.07 -19.10 -3.19
N ALA A 209 1.79 -18.90 -2.88
CA ALA A 209 0.71 -18.92 -3.87
C ALA A 209 0.71 -17.68 -4.76
N PHE A 210 0.99 -16.51 -4.18
CA PHE A 210 0.83 -15.22 -4.84
C PHE A 210 2.12 -14.73 -5.52
N PHE A 211 3.28 -14.81 -4.86
CA PHE A 211 4.56 -14.33 -5.39
C PHE A 211 5.27 -15.42 -6.19
N ARG A 212 4.88 -15.57 -7.44
CA ARG A 212 5.41 -16.60 -8.32
C ARG A 212 6.41 -16.01 -9.33
N GLU A 213 7.42 -16.78 -9.69
CA GLU A 213 8.35 -16.41 -10.75
C GLU A 213 7.67 -16.43 -12.11
N GLY A 214 8.05 -15.48 -12.96
CA GLY A 214 7.55 -15.34 -14.33
C GLY A 214 6.70 -14.08 -14.55
N GLY A 215 6.98 -13.37 -15.63
CA GLY A 215 6.31 -12.11 -15.96
C GLY A 215 6.72 -10.93 -15.07
N GLN A 216 5.82 -9.97 -14.92
CA GLN A 216 6.02 -8.84 -14.00
C GLN A 216 5.85 -9.30 -12.52
N PRO A 217 6.62 -8.72 -11.59
CA PRO A 217 6.48 -9.04 -10.18
C PRO A 217 5.10 -8.65 -9.67
N ASN A 218 4.39 -9.60 -9.07
CA ASN A 218 3.08 -9.35 -8.47
C ASN A 218 3.16 -8.34 -7.32
N ILE A 219 2.05 -7.63 -7.07
CA ILE A 219 1.99 -6.53 -6.14
C ILE A 219 1.05 -6.87 -4.99
N PHE A 220 1.57 -6.88 -3.76
CA PHE A 220 0.76 -6.94 -2.55
C PHE A 220 0.55 -5.53 -2.00
N GLN A 221 -0.70 -5.13 -1.80
CA GLN A 221 -1.03 -3.89 -1.10
C GLN A 221 -1.37 -4.20 0.35
N HIS A 222 -0.51 -3.76 1.25
CA HIS A 222 -0.72 -3.92 2.67
C HIS A 222 -1.53 -2.76 3.22
N GLU A 223 -2.76 -3.03 3.64
CA GLU A 223 -3.63 -2.07 4.30
C GLU A 223 -3.67 -2.32 5.81
N HIS A 224 -3.29 -1.31 6.58
CA HIS A 224 -3.36 -1.38 8.02
C HIS A 224 -3.61 0.00 8.61
N TYR A 225 -4.86 0.26 9.01
CA TYR A 225 -5.28 1.56 9.54
C TYR A 225 -5.21 1.57 11.06
N VAL A 226 -4.20 2.26 11.60
CA VAL A 226 -3.91 2.27 13.05
C VAL A 226 -4.53 3.44 13.81
N PHE A 227 -4.96 4.51 13.12
CA PHE A 227 -5.51 5.71 13.76
C PHE A 227 -7.01 5.57 14.02
N ARG A 228 -7.38 4.63 14.91
CA ARG A 228 -8.76 4.46 15.37
C ARG A 228 -9.20 5.66 16.22
N GLY A 229 -10.52 5.84 16.39
CA GLY A 229 -11.08 6.98 17.12
C GLY A 229 -10.63 7.12 18.57
N ASN A 230 -10.21 6.03 19.20
CA ASN A 230 -9.69 5.99 20.56
C ASN A 230 -8.16 6.10 20.67
N VAL A 231 -7.44 6.14 19.55
CA VAL A 231 -5.98 6.26 19.55
C VAL A 231 -5.58 7.72 19.82
N PRO A 232 -4.75 7.99 20.83
CA PRO A 232 -4.30 9.34 21.11
C PRO A 232 -3.46 9.92 19.96
N THR A 233 -3.26 11.23 19.97
CA THR A 233 -2.45 11.94 18.96
C THR A 233 -0.97 12.04 19.33
N GLU A 234 -0.60 11.59 20.53
CA GLU A 234 0.78 11.63 21.06
C GLU A 234 1.00 10.59 22.14
N GLY A 235 2.24 10.43 22.58
CA GLY A 235 2.63 9.58 23.72
C GLY A 235 2.73 8.09 23.40
N SER A 236 2.86 7.27 24.44
CA SER A 236 3.15 5.83 24.35
C SER A 236 2.04 5.04 23.64
N GLY A 237 0.78 5.43 23.79
CA GLY A 237 -0.34 4.76 23.12
C GLY A 237 -0.26 4.89 21.59
N LEU A 238 0.14 6.06 21.09
CA LEU A 238 0.37 6.24 19.65
C LEU A 238 1.64 5.50 19.21
N GLN A 239 2.74 5.55 20.00
CA GLN A 239 3.97 4.84 19.67
C GLN A 239 3.75 3.33 19.57
N SER A 240 2.95 2.74 20.46
CA SER A 240 2.57 1.33 20.39
C SER A 240 1.86 1.01 19.04
N LYS A 241 0.94 1.87 18.58
CA LYS A 241 0.26 1.67 17.29
C LYS A 241 1.20 1.82 16.10
N LEU A 242 2.15 2.74 16.14
CA LEU A 242 3.17 2.89 15.11
C LEU A 242 4.16 1.71 15.11
N SER A 243 4.49 1.15 16.29
CA SER A 243 5.29 -0.07 16.40
C SER A 243 4.57 -1.27 15.79
N PHE A 244 3.27 -1.40 16.04
CA PHE A 244 2.45 -2.46 15.45
C PHE A 244 2.36 -2.32 13.92
N LEU A 245 2.18 -1.10 13.41
CA LEU A 245 2.21 -0.84 11.96
C LEU A 245 3.57 -1.22 11.35
N LEU A 246 4.66 -0.83 12.01
CA LEU A 246 6.02 -1.13 11.57
C LEU A 246 6.30 -2.64 11.54
N ALA A 247 5.79 -3.39 12.54
CA ALA A 247 5.89 -4.84 12.58
C ALA A 247 5.15 -5.48 11.39
N GLY A 248 3.93 -5.04 11.09
CA GLY A 248 3.19 -5.52 9.90
C GLY A 248 3.94 -5.26 8.60
N TYR A 249 4.53 -4.08 8.43
CA TYR A 249 5.37 -3.79 7.26
C TYR A 249 6.65 -4.67 7.22
N GLY A 250 7.20 -5.00 8.40
CA GLY A 250 8.32 -5.94 8.53
C GLY A 250 7.95 -7.34 8.04
N GLN A 251 6.80 -7.86 8.46
CA GLN A 251 6.28 -9.16 8.01
C GLN A 251 6.09 -9.21 6.49
N VAL A 252 5.55 -8.15 5.87
CA VAL A 252 5.44 -8.09 4.41
C VAL A 252 6.82 -8.19 3.75
N ALA A 253 7.79 -7.45 4.26
CA ALA A 253 9.15 -7.49 3.73
C ALA A 253 9.78 -8.88 3.88
N GLU A 254 9.54 -9.56 4.99
CA GLU A 254 9.99 -10.93 5.27
C GLU A 254 9.37 -11.95 4.31
N TYR A 255 8.05 -11.96 4.14
CA TYR A 255 7.38 -12.87 3.20
C TYR A 255 7.76 -12.63 1.74
N LEU A 256 8.22 -11.44 1.40
CA LEU A 256 8.76 -11.12 0.07
C LEU A 256 10.22 -11.51 -0.10
N GLN A 257 10.94 -11.84 0.98
CA GLN A 257 12.35 -12.19 0.91
C GLN A 257 12.56 -13.43 0.03
N GLY A 258 13.40 -13.28 -0.99
CA GLY A 258 13.67 -14.35 -1.95
C GLY A 258 12.57 -14.65 -2.96
N ARG A 259 11.47 -13.88 -2.97
CA ARG A 259 10.34 -14.05 -3.90
C ARG A 259 10.26 -12.96 -4.95
N TRP A 260 9.64 -13.28 -6.07
CA TRP A 260 9.43 -12.35 -7.18
C TRP A 260 8.14 -11.55 -6.96
N GLY A 261 8.22 -10.50 -6.16
CA GLY A 261 7.09 -9.66 -5.82
C GLY A 261 7.49 -8.26 -5.37
N ARG A 262 6.50 -7.38 -5.29
CA ARG A 262 6.59 -6.02 -4.74
C ARG A 262 5.45 -5.80 -3.76
N TRP A 263 5.57 -4.75 -2.97
CA TRP A 263 4.47 -4.35 -2.13
C TRP A 263 4.31 -2.84 -2.05
N HIS A 264 3.08 -2.41 -1.87
CA HIS A 264 2.72 -1.03 -1.64
C HIS A 264 2.04 -0.91 -0.27
N ALA A 265 2.30 0.19 0.43
CA ALA A 265 1.56 0.51 1.64
C ALA A 265 0.30 1.28 1.30
N VAL A 266 -0.84 0.82 1.79
CA VAL A 266 -2.08 1.60 1.77
C VAL A 266 -2.11 2.48 3.02
N VAL A 267 -1.88 3.77 2.81
CA VAL A 267 -1.74 4.78 3.86
C VAL A 267 -3.10 5.38 4.20
N GLN A 268 -3.43 5.37 5.49
CA GLN A 268 -4.63 6.00 6.00
C GLN A 268 -4.56 7.53 5.85
N VAL A 269 -5.46 8.12 5.07
CA VAL A 269 -5.65 9.58 4.97
C VAL A 269 -7.09 10.00 5.26
N GLN A 270 -7.99 9.03 5.36
CA GLN A 270 -9.41 9.23 5.64
C GLN A 270 -9.72 9.24 7.14
N SER A 271 -10.90 9.76 7.46
CA SER A 271 -11.65 9.38 8.65
C SER A 271 -12.85 8.52 8.27
N GLU A 272 -13.30 7.69 9.21
CA GLU A 272 -14.50 6.87 9.06
C GLU A 272 -15.38 7.02 10.30
N LYS A 273 -16.69 7.25 10.06
CA LYS A 273 -17.72 7.19 11.10
C LYS A 273 -18.67 6.05 10.80
N ARG A 274 -19.04 5.31 11.84
CA ARG A 274 -20.08 4.26 11.81
C ARG A 274 -21.17 4.69 12.77
N ALA A 275 -22.37 4.93 12.25
CA ALA A 275 -23.41 5.65 13.00
C ALA A 275 -22.81 6.94 13.60
N ASP A 276 -22.91 7.15 14.90
CA ASP A 276 -22.43 8.36 15.59
C ASP A 276 -21.00 8.24 16.14
N LYS A 277 -20.32 7.11 15.90
CA LYS A 277 -18.98 6.85 16.44
C LYS A 277 -17.90 7.07 15.40
N VAL A 278 -16.82 7.75 15.80
CA VAL A 278 -15.59 7.81 15.02
C VAL A 278 -14.90 6.43 15.14
N TYR A 279 -14.89 5.70 14.04
CA TYR A 279 -14.21 4.40 13.99
C TYR A 279 -12.73 4.60 13.65
N TYR A 280 -12.44 5.37 12.61
CA TYR A 280 -11.11 5.87 12.32
C TYR A 280 -11.13 7.40 12.40
N ARG A 281 -10.20 7.98 13.17
CA ARG A 281 -9.99 9.42 13.16
C ARG A 281 -9.15 9.84 11.97
N LYS A 282 -9.29 11.08 11.55
CA LYS A 282 -8.46 11.65 10.50
C LYS A 282 -7.02 11.79 11.00
N PRO A 283 -6.01 11.26 10.28
CA PRO A 283 -4.62 11.43 10.66
C PRO A 283 -4.14 12.86 10.38
N SER A 284 -3.19 13.32 11.19
CA SER A 284 -2.47 14.57 10.94
C SER A 284 -1.49 14.43 9.78
N ALA A 285 -0.96 15.55 9.27
CA ALA A 285 0.08 15.55 8.24
C ALA A 285 1.32 14.74 8.66
N ALA A 286 1.73 14.85 9.93
CA ALA A 286 2.85 14.09 10.48
C ALA A 286 2.55 12.58 10.55
N GLU A 287 1.31 12.20 10.87
CA GLU A 287 0.87 10.81 10.90
C GLU A 287 0.71 10.21 9.49
N ILE A 288 0.37 11.00 8.49
CA ILE A 288 0.40 10.57 7.08
C ILE A 288 1.86 10.34 6.66
N SER A 289 2.75 11.29 6.97
CA SER A 289 4.18 11.21 6.62
C SER A 289 4.87 10.01 7.25
N VAL A 290 4.64 9.76 8.56
CA VAL A 290 5.28 8.63 9.25
C VAL A 290 4.87 7.28 8.68
N GLN A 291 3.61 7.08 8.30
CA GLN A 291 3.16 5.83 7.66
C GLN A 291 3.97 5.56 6.38
N ALA A 292 4.12 6.57 5.51
CA ALA A 292 4.92 6.44 4.30
C ALA A 292 6.40 6.16 4.60
N GLY A 293 6.99 6.90 5.53
CA GLY A 293 8.37 6.68 5.95
C GLY A 293 8.62 5.27 6.50
N LEU A 294 7.73 4.78 7.37
CA LEU A 294 7.80 3.43 7.92
C LEU A 294 7.69 2.35 6.83
N ALA A 295 6.77 2.53 5.88
CA ALA A 295 6.62 1.61 4.76
C ALA A 295 7.88 1.57 3.88
N LEU A 296 8.39 2.73 3.50
CA LEU A 296 9.64 2.83 2.74
C LEU A 296 10.82 2.21 3.49
N SER A 297 10.92 2.40 4.82
CA SER A 297 11.97 1.78 5.64
C SER A 297 11.90 0.24 5.68
N ARG A 298 10.84 -0.36 5.16
CA ARG A 298 10.64 -1.80 4.98
C ARG A 298 10.61 -2.23 3.52
N GLY A 299 11.10 -1.35 2.63
CA GLY A 299 11.26 -1.65 1.20
C GLY A 299 9.95 -1.64 0.41
N ALA A 300 8.94 -0.87 0.83
CA ALA A 300 7.77 -0.60 0.01
C ALA A 300 8.19 0.04 -1.32
N SER A 301 7.60 -0.42 -2.42
CA SER A 301 7.80 0.12 -3.77
C SER A 301 6.69 1.09 -4.18
N GLY A 302 5.72 1.31 -3.30
CA GLY A 302 4.63 2.25 -3.55
C GLY A 302 3.91 2.69 -2.27
N ILE A 303 3.33 3.88 -2.36
CA ILE A 303 2.48 4.50 -1.35
C ILE A 303 1.14 4.81 -1.99
N ILE A 304 0.09 4.19 -1.49
CA ILE A 304 -1.27 4.34 -1.99
C ILE A 304 -2.14 4.97 -0.91
N TYR A 305 -2.81 6.05 -1.23
CA TYR A 305 -3.64 6.77 -0.26
C TYR A 305 -5.07 6.25 -0.27
N PHE A 306 -5.57 5.81 0.86
CA PHE A 306 -6.96 5.51 1.08
C PHE A 306 -7.58 6.61 1.93
N LEU A 307 -8.42 7.49 1.40
CA LEU A 307 -9.18 7.41 0.18
C LEU A 307 -9.21 8.82 -0.46
N TYR A 308 -9.37 8.94 -1.79
CA TYR A 308 -9.41 10.23 -2.48
C TYR A 308 -10.70 11.00 -2.16
N SER A 309 -11.86 10.47 -2.48
CA SER A 309 -13.12 11.18 -2.34
C SER A 309 -13.86 10.79 -1.06
N SER A 310 -14.56 11.76 -0.47
CA SER A 310 -15.48 11.53 0.63
C SER A 310 -16.80 10.93 0.15
N GLY A 311 -17.41 10.09 0.97
CA GLY A 311 -18.67 9.46 0.57
C GLY A 311 -19.33 8.65 1.67
N VAL A 312 -20.39 7.96 1.28
CA VAL A 312 -21.19 7.08 2.15
C VAL A 312 -21.23 5.70 1.52
N GLU A 313 -20.90 4.72 2.31
CA GLU A 313 -21.03 3.31 1.95
C GLU A 313 -22.13 2.70 2.83
N LYS A 314 -23.03 1.96 2.19
CA LYS A 314 -24.13 1.28 2.88
C LYS A 314 -24.02 -0.21 2.66
N PHE A 315 -24.17 -0.96 3.73
CA PHE A 315 -24.07 -2.41 3.72
C PHE A 315 -25.44 -3.03 3.96
N ARG A 316 -25.72 -4.12 3.23
CA ARG A 316 -26.88 -4.96 3.47
C ARG A 316 -26.44 -6.31 4.05
N ASN A 317 -27.27 -6.89 4.90
CA ASN A 317 -27.07 -8.28 5.34
C ASN A 317 -27.52 -9.26 4.24
N THR A 318 -27.36 -10.56 4.51
CA THR A 318 -27.79 -11.64 3.60
C THR A 318 -29.29 -11.66 3.31
N LYS A 319 -30.10 -10.99 4.13
CA LYS A 319 -31.55 -10.81 3.93
C LYS A 319 -31.89 -9.55 3.08
N GLY A 320 -30.89 -8.80 2.64
CA GLY A 320 -31.09 -7.55 1.89
C GLY A 320 -31.42 -6.32 2.75
N GLU A 321 -31.37 -6.43 4.07
CA GLU A 321 -31.65 -5.34 5.00
C GLU A 321 -30.41 -4.45 5.19
N TRP A 322 -30.60 -3.12 5.27
CA TRP A 322 -29.52 -2.19 5.57
C TRP A 322 -29.07 -2.34 7.02
N VAL A 323 -27.83 -2.76 7.24
CA VAL A 323 -27.30 -3.04 8.58
C VAL A 323 -26.22 -2.07 9.02
N GLN A 324 -25.54 -1.43 8.09
CA GLN A 324 -24.48 -0.51 8.42
C GLN A 324 -24.36 0.61 7.39
N THR A 325 -24.06 1.81 7.89
CA THR A 325 -23.68 2.96 7.08
C THR A 325 -22.32 3.45 7.56
N ARG A 326 -21.38 3.61 6.63
CA ARG A 326 -20.06 4.19 6.88
C ARG A 326 -19.96 5.52 6.15
N TYR A 327 -19.45 6.51 6.85
CA TYR A 327 -19.21 7.86 6.32
C TYR A 327 -17.69 8.07 6.27
N TYR A 328 -17.17 8.27 5.07
CA TYR A 328 -15.76 8.54 4.84
C TYR A 328 -15.55 10.03 4.55
N GLU A 329 -14.49 10.58 5.12
CA GLU A 329 -13.93 11.86 4.71
C GLU A 329 -12.52 11.61 4.14
N GLY A 330 -12.38 11.73 2.82
CA GLY A 330 -11.16 11.50 2.07
C GLY A 330 -10.28 12.74 1.90
N LEU A 331 -9.49 12.76 0.82
CA LEU A 331 -8.68 13.92 0.42
C LEU A 331 -9.53 15.07 -0.11
N VAL A 332 -10.66 14.74 -0.73
CA VAL A 332 -11.63 15.69 -1.27
C VAL A 332 -12.98 15.45 -0.59
N ASP A 333 -13.66 16.51 -0.20
CA ASP A 333 -14.98 16.43 0.43
C ASP A 333 -16.08 16.13 -0.59
N ARG A 334 -17.34 16.08 -0.14
CA ARG A 334 -18.49 15.78 -0.99
C ARG A 334 -18.83 16.88 -1.99
N ASP A 335 -18.40 18.09 -1.71
CA ASP A 335 -18.61 19.26 -2.56
C ASP A 335 -17.48 19.42 -3.59
N GLY A 336 -16.53 18.46 -3.62
CA GLY A 336 -15.37 18.47 -4.51
C GLY A 336 -14.25 19.40 -4.04
N MET A 337 -14.24 19.81 -2.76
CA MET A 337 -13.23 20.71 -2.22
C MET A 337 -12.10 19.96 -1.50
N PRO A 338 -10.86 20.41 -1.62
CA PRO A 338 -9.73 19.81 -0.91
C PRO A 338 -9.89 19.87 0.61
N THR A 339 -9.71 18.74 1.28
CA THR A 339 -9.65 18.68 2.75
C THR A 339 -8.23 19.03 3.24
N LYS A 340 -8.05 19.15 4.55
CA LYS A 340 -6.71 19.40 5.14
C LYS A 340 -5.69 18.31 4.77
N SER A 341 -6.13 17.05 4.60
CA SER A 341 -5.26 15.96 4.20
C SER A 341 -4.74 16.09 2.76
N TYR A 342 -5.47 16.78 1.88
CA TYR A 342 -5.04 17.01 0.50
C TYR A 342 -3.69 17.75 0.44
N GLY A 343 -3.58 18.88 1.12
CA GLY A 343 -2.33 19.66 1.17
C GLY A 343 -1.18 18.89 1.82
N ALA A 344 -1.47 18.07 2.84
CA ALA A 344 -0.47 17.22 3.49
C ALA A 344 0.06 16.15 2.53
N VAL A 345 -0.82 15.47 1.79
CA VAL A 345 -0.45 14.48 0.77
C VAL A 345 0.32 15.12 -0.38
N GLN A 346 -0.12 16.30 -0.85
CA GLN A 346 0.61 17.03 -1.89
C GLN A 346 2.05 17.37 -1.48
N ALA A 347 2.25 17.80 -0.24
CA ALA A 347 3.59 18.10 0.30
C ALA A 347 4.46 16.83 0.41
N LEU A 348 3.88 15.74 0.91
CA LEU A 348 4.55 14.44 1.00
C LEU A 348 4.94 13.91 -0.38
N ASN A 349 4.04 14.03 -1.38
CA ASN A 349 4.31 13.53 -2.73
C ASN A 349 5.48 14.28 -3.40
N ARG A 350 5.65 15.57 -3.16
CA ARG A 350 6.85 16.30 -3.62
C ARG A 350 8.15 15.71 -3.05
N GLN A 351 8.14 15.33 -1.77
CA GLN A 351 9.28 14.64 -1.16
C GLN A 351 9.50 13.26 -1.77
N LEU A 352 8.44 12.46 -1.95
CA LEU A 352 8.52 11.14 -2.55
C LEU A 352 9.04 11.20 -3.99
N GLN A 353 8.58 12.18 -4.77
CA GLN A 353 9.07 12.42 -6.14
C GLN A 353 10.57 12.77 -6.18
N ALA A 354 11.06 13.55 -5.23
CA ALA A 354 12.49 13.87 -5.12
C ALA A 354 13.34 12.61 -4.79
N LEU A 355 12.79 11.68 -4.03
CA LEU A 355 13.47 10.43 -3.66
C LEU A 355 13.34 9.32 -4.71
N SER A 356 12.28 9.36 -5.53
CA SER A 356 11.91 8.28 -6.46
C SER A 356 13.05 7.88 -7.41
N PRO A 357 13.78 8.78 -8.07
CA PRO A 357 14.84 8.42 -9.00
C PRO A 357 15.98 7.62 -8.34
N VAL A 358 16.27 7.92 -7.07
CA VAL A 358 17.31 7.21 -6.32
C VAL A 358 16.78 5.88 -5.80
N LEU A 359 15.62 5.88 -5.10
CA LEU A 359 15.01 4.67 -4.55
C LEU A 359 14.76 3.61 -5.62
N ALA A 360 14.37 4.00 -6.82
CA ALA A 360 14.12 3.08 -7.94
C ALA A 360 15.37 2.29 -8.38
N GLN A 361 16.56 2.81 -8.08
CA GLN A 361 17.84 2.17 -8.43
C GLN A 361 18.41 1.32 -7.29
N LEU A 362 17.88 1.47 -6.07
CA LEU A 362 18.40 0.82 -4.89
C LEU A 362 17.78 -0.56 -4.65
N TYR A 363 18.54 -1.38 -3.97
CA TYR A 363 18.12 -2.66 -3.41
C TYR A 363 17.85 -2.48 -1.91
N PHE A 364 16.78 -3.06 -1.43
CA PHE A 364 16.47 -3.10 -0.02
C PHE A 364 17.27 -4.24 0.64
N TYR A 365 18.04 -3.91 1.65
CA TYR A 365 18.91 -4.82 2.38
C TYR A 365 18.30 -5.35 3.68
N GLY A 366 17.30 -4.65 4.21
CA GLY A 366 16.61 -5.03 5.43
C GLY A 366 16.26 -3.83 6.32
N ALA A 367 15.56 -4.13 7.39
CA ALA A 367 15.37 -3.19 8.49
C ALA A 367 16.66 -3.13 9.29
N GLY A 368 17.30 -1.98 9.32
CA GLY A 368 18.51 -1.81 10.11
C GLY A 368 18.23 -2.00 11.58
N ALA A 369 19.00 -2.86 12.24
CA ALA A 369 19.26 -2.71 13.67
C ALA A 369 19.90 -1.33 13.91
N LEU A 370 19.85 -0.85 15.16
CA LEU A 370 20.51 0.39 15.55
C LEU A 370 22.02 0.40 15.26
N GLU A 371 22.60 -0.79 15.08
CA GLU A 371 23.95 -0.99 14.59
C GLU A 371 23.93 -1.71 13.24
N ASN A 372 24.47 -1.06 12.22
CA ASN A 372 24.64 -1.62 10.89
C ASN A 372 25.97 -1.14 10.28
N GLU A 373 26.23 -1.51 9.03
CA GLU A 373 27.47 -1.10 8.39
C GLU A 373 27.60 0.42 8.14
N LEU A 374 26.49 1.17 8.18
CA LEU A 374 26.46 2.60 7.87
C LEU A 374 26.27 3.49 9.09
N LEU A 375 25.49 3.04 10.07
CA LEU A 375 25.06 3.87 11.20
C LEU A 375 25.18 3.14 12.53
N PHE A 376 25.45 3.93 13.57
CA PHE A 376 25.20 3.59 14.96
C PHE A 376 24.15 4.56 15.53
N GLY A 377 23.21 4.06 16.30
CA GLY A 377 22.24 4.89 16.99
C GLY A 377 21.48 4.09 18.04
N THR A 378 21.07 4.75 19.10
CA THR A 378 20.36 4.14 20.25
C THR A 378 18.95 4.70 20.44
N ASP A 379 18.44 5.44 19.46
CA ASP A 379 17.18 6.16 19.60
C ASP A 379 15.98 5.30 19.19
N GLU A 380 15.24 4.79 20.16
CA GLU A 380 14.07 3.93 20.00
C GLU A 380 12.92 4.59 19.21
N ASP A 381 12.92 5.93 19.16
CA ASP A 381 11.93 6.68 18.39
C ASP A 381 12.27 6.84 16.91
N LEU A 382 13.36 6.23 16.46
CA LEU A 382 13.72 6.16 15.07
C LEU A 382 13.43 4.78 14.49
N ALA A 383 13.04 4.75 13.20
CA ALA A 383 13.05 3.53 12.43
C ALA A 383 14.04 3.69 11.27
N PHE A 384 14.69 2.58 10.90
CA PHE A 384 15.71 2.56 9.86
C PHE A 384 15.38 1.56 8.77
N GLY A 385 15.73 1.88 7.53
CA GLY A 385 15.75 0.96 6.40
C GLY A 385 17.08 1.09 5.66
N LEU A 386 17.70 -0.03 5.33
CA LEU A 386 19.00 -0.09 4.66
C LEU A 386 18.84 -0.35 3.18
N PHE A 387 19.56 0.41 2.38
CA PHE A 387 19.51 0.32 0.93
C PHE A 387 20.92 0.41 0.35
N GLY A 388 21.09 -0.07 -0.86
CA GLY A 388 22.37 -0.02 -1.55
C GLY A 388 22.30 -0.48 -2.99
N ASN A 389 23.47 -0.63 -3.61
CA ASN A 389 23.62 -1.30 -4.89
C ASN A 389 23.71 -2.84 -4.66
N ARG A 390 24.04 -3.64 -5.67
CA ARG A 390 24.15 -5.10 -5.54
C ARG A 390 25.29 -5.56 -4.66
N GLU A 391 26.29 -4.71 -4.43
CA GLU A 391 27.53 -5.09 -3.79
C GLU A 391 27.59 -4.69 -2.32
N ARG A 392 27.01 -3.53 -1.98
CA ARG A 392 27.11 -2.98 -0.62
C ARG A 392 25.95 -2.04 -0.27
N GLN A 393 25.74 -1.87 1.03
CA GLN A 393 24.88 -0.83 1.58
C GLN A 393 25.52 0.54 1.33
N THR A 394 24.73 1.50 0.87
CA THR A 394 25.18 2.86 0.56
C THR A 394 24.21 3.93 1.07
N HIS A 395 22.98 3.55 1.43
CA HIS A 395 21.95 4.49 1.85
C HIS A 395 21.20 3.98 3.07
N VAL A 396 20.76 4.92 3.88
CA VAL A 396 19.86 4.63 5.01
C VAL A 396 18.67 5.58 4.98
N LEU A 397 17.47 5.02 5.08
CA LEU A 397 16.26 5.78 5.33
C LEU A 397 16.05 5.85 6.84
N VAL A 398 15.98 7.06 7.38
CA VAL A 398 15.75 7.31 8.81
C VAL A 398 14.40 7.98 8.98
N VAL A 399 13.58 7.45 9.89
CA VAL A 399 12.21 7.93 10.14
C VAL A 399 12.07 8.35 11.59
N ASN A 400 11.64 9.58 11.83
CA ASN A 400 11.22 10.06 13.14
C ASN A 400 9.80 9.57 13.45
N ARG A 401 9.68 8.64 14.39
CA ARG A 401 8.39 8.06 14.78
C ARG A 401 7.54 8.98 15.68
N ARG A 402 8.12 10.07 16.25
CA ARG A 402 7.36 11.07 17.02
C ARG A 402 6.61 12.02 16.10
N THR A 403 5.33 11.78 15.92
CA THR A 403 4.46 12.59 15.05
C THR A 403 4.03 13.91 15.67
N TRP A 404 4.34 14.14 16.95
CA TRP A 404 4.02 15.37 17.67
C TRP A 404 5.24 16.26 17.94
N GLN A 405 6.47 15.80 17.56
CA GLN A 405 7.70 16.51 17.90
C GLN A 405 8.69 16.52 16.75
N LYS A 406 9.15 17.71 16.39
CA LYS A 406 10.38 17.90 15.58
C LYS A 406 11.58 17.47 16.41
N ARG A 407 12.57 16.87 15.79
CA ARG A 407 13.77 16.39 16.46
C ARG A 407 15.02 16.69 15.66
N THR A 408 16.11 17.01 16.36
CA THR A 408 17.47 16.91 15.81
C THR A 408 18.14 15.73 16.50
N VAL A 409 18.65 14.82 15.69
CA VAL A 409 19.24 13.56 16.17
C VAL A 409 20.70 13.53 15.74
N THR A 410 21.58 13.13 16.64
CA THR A 410 22.98 12.86 16.31
C THR A 410 23.12 11.40 15.91
N LEU A 411 23.55 11.18 14.66
CA LEU A 411 23.82 9.85 14.11
C LEU A 411 25.33 9.66 14.04
N THR A 412 25.84 8.55 14.53
CA THR A 412 27.24 8.12 14.32
C THR A 412 27.31 7.36 13.01
N VAL A 413 28.14 7.78 12.07
CA VAL A 413 28.18 7.30 10.69
C VAL A 413 29.55 6.69 10.39
N LYS A 414 29.54 5.49 9.80
CA LYS A 414 30.73 4.78 9.30
C LYS A 414 31.02 5.19 7.84
N GLY A 415 31.37 6.47 7.65
CA GLY A 415 31.66 7.02 6.32
C GLY A 415 32.33 8.38 6.41
N GLN A 416 32.76 8.90 5.27
CA GLN A 416 33.45 10.20 5.16
C GLN A 416 32.51 11.36 4.93
N ALA A 417 31.38 11.13 4.30
CA ALA A 417 30.39 12.15 4.00
C ALA A 417 28.98 11.58 4.03
N VAL A 418 28.02 12.42 4.41
CA VAL A 418 26.59 12.10 4.39
C VAL A 418 25.89 13.15 3.53
N VAL A 419 25.07 12.69 2.59
CA VAL A 419 24.27 13.56 1.71
C VAL A 419 22.80 13.28 1.95
N ASP A 420 22.01 14.31 2.17
CA ASP A 420 20.55 14.20 2.13
C ASP A 420 20.11 14.10 0.65
N VAL A 421 19.53 12.95 0.30
CA VAL A 421 19.18 12.64 -1.09
C VAL A 421 18.11 13.58 -1.65
N ALA A 422 17.15 14.01 -0.82
CA ALA A 422 16.05 14.86 -1.26
C ALA A 422 16.50 16.27 -1.63
N THR A 423 17.54 16.80 -0.94
CA THR A 423 18.03 18.17 -1.11
C THR A 423 19.37 18.26 -1.83
N GLY A 424 20.11 17.15 -1.88
CA GLY A 424 21.52 17.11 -2.34
C GLY A 424 22.50 17.77 -1.36
N GLU A 425 22.05 18.17 -0.16
CA GLU A 425 22.88 18.83 0.85
C GLU A 425 23.90 17.84 1.46
N ILE A 426 25.16 18.27 1.49
CA ILE A 426 26.20 17.56 2.25
C ILE A 426 26.09 17.98 3.69
N LEU A 427 25.76 17.05 4.57
CA LEU A 427 25.57 17.31 5.99
C LEU A 427 26.94 17.40 6.70
N PRO A 428 27.19 18.45 7.52
CA PRO A 428 28.45 18.60 8.23
C PRO A 428 28.69 17.43 9.21
N MET A 429 29.87 16.84 9.11
CA MET A 429 30.29 15.77 10.01
C MET A 429 31.41 16.24 10.95
N ALA A 430 31.33 15.85 12.22
CA ALA A 430 32.38 16.05 13.20
C ALA A 430 32.60 14.76 14.01
N ASN A 431 33.82 14.29 14.09
CA ASN A 431 34.18 13.06 14.83
C ASN A 431 33.33 11.83 14.44
N GLY A 432 33.03 11.64 13.16
CA GLY A 432 32.18 10.55 12.69
C GLY A 432 30.69 10.71 13.02
N GLN A 433 30.28 11.90 13.43
CA GLN A 433 28.88 12.20 13.78
C GLN A 433 28.28 13.26 12.87
N VAL A 434 27.01 13.11 12.58
CA VAL A 434 26.20 14.07 11.83
C VAL A 434 24.93 14.41 12.61
N GLN A 435 24.55 15.67 12.61
CA GLN A 435 23.26 16.11 13.17
C GLN A 435 22.24 16.19 12.05
N VAL A 436 21.12 15.47 12.23
CA VAL A 436 20.04 15.41 11.25
C VAL A 436 18.74 15.92 11.88
N GLY A 437 18.18 16.96 11.27
CA GLY A 437 16.89 17.51 11.67
C GLY A 437 15.73 16.76 10.99
N PHE A 438 14.72 16.40 11.78
CA PHE A 438 13.49 15.78 11.31
C PHE A 438 12.26 16.61 11.69
N ALA A 439 11.35 16.79 10.76
CA ALA A 439 10.00 17.21 11.09
C ALA A 439 9.31 16.15 11.97
N ALA A 440 8.21 16.51 12.62
CA ALA A 440 7.34 15.56 13.30
C ALA A 440 6.83 14.50 12.28
N GLY A 441 7.04 13.22 12.57
CA GLY A 441 6.72 12.11 11.65
C GLY A 441 7.48 12.11 10.32
N GLY A 442 8.50 12.96 10.20
CA GLY A 442 9.27 13.10 8.96
C GLY A 442 10.33 12.02 8.78
N PHE A 443 10.81 11.86 7.55
CA PHE A 443 11.87 10.91 7.23
C PHE A 443 12.88 11.52 6.25
N ARG A 444 14.09 10.95 6.20
CA ARG A 444 15.15 11.33 5.26
C ARG A 444 15.86 10.10 4.72
N LEU A 445 16.17 10.12 3.45
CA LEU A 445 17.09 9.16 2.81
C LEU A 445 18.48 9.79 2.77
N LEU A 446 19.41 9.16 3.44
CA LEU A 446 20.80 9.61 3.55
C LEU A 446 21.70 8.70 2.73
N ALA A 447 22.48 9.26 1.82
CA ALA A 447 23.57 8.56 1.16
C ALA A 447 24.85 8.70 1.98
N VAL A 448 25.56 7.60 2.19
CA VAL A 448 26.82 7.56 2.97
C VAL A 448 27.96 7.20 2.05
N ALA A 449 28.89 8.13 1.86
CA ALA A 449 30.12 7.89 1.13
C ALA A 449 31.14 7.19 2.04
N ARG A 450 31.75 6.11 1.56
CA ARG A 450 32.81 5.35 2.24
C ARG A 450 34.11 5.51 1.46
N ASP A 451 35.21 5.23 2.15
CA ASP A 451 36.49 4.96 1.47
C ASP A 451 36.36 3.71 0.59
N ASN A 452 36.93 3.79 -0.57
CA ASN A 452 37.04 2.66 -1.50
C ASN A 452 38.08 1.64 -1.01
#